data_43c9db3e9bc7c69150dc3c987a17eac7
#
_entry.id   43c9db3e9bc7c69150dc3c987a17eac7
#
_cell.length_a   1.000
_cell.length_b   1.000
_cell.length_c   1.000
_cell.angle_alpha   90.00
_cell.angle_beta   90.00
_cell.angle_gamma   90.00
#
_symmetry.space_group_name_H-M   'P 1'
#
loop_
_entity.id
_entity.type
_entity.pdbx_description
1 polymer ?
#
loop_
_entity_poly.entity_id
_entity_poly.type
_entity_poly.pdbx_seq_one_letter_code
_entity_poly.pdbx_strand_id
1 'polypeptide(L)'
;MAPQIKRIGVLTGGGDCPGLNAVIRGVVKSASNLYQWEIIGIEDGFEGLINGMTRPLTQSDIKGILTLGGTILGTTNRGNPFDFVDRDGVKKDLSSVVIENIKRLSLDGLVVIGGDGSLAIANQLYKMGAPVVGVPKTIDNDLSATDVTFGFDTAVNTARDALDKLQSTAESHHRVLVLEVMGRYAGWIALHAGIAGGADVILIPEIPFDRGKVCDKVRRRFQGKTGFAIVVVAEGAKPFGGEIVTQAPAEKGRLERLGGIGNRVGNDISMCMGGDIDVRVTVLGHIQRGGTPSARSEERRVGKECRSRWSPYH
;
A
#
# COMPACT_ATOMS: atom_id res chain seq x y z
N MET A 1 -21.98 32.48 -10.40
CA MET A 1 -20.90 32.33 -9.43
C MET A 1 -20.75 30.86 -9.14
N ALA A 2 -19.53 30.31 -9.21
CA ALA A 2 -19.29 28.93 -8.75
C ALA A 2 -19.63 28.84 -7.25
N PRO A 3 -20.22 27.74 -6.76
CA PRO A 3 -20.52 27.58 -5.33
C PRO A 3 -19.22 27.70 -4.53
N GLN A 4 -19.22 28.54 -3.50
CA GLN A 4 -18.07 28.71 -2.65
C GLN A 4 -17.94 27.48 -1.72
N ILE A 5 -16.93 26.65 -1.94
CA ILE A 5 -16.62 25.51 -1.05
C ILE A 5 -16.30 26.05 0.34
N LYS A 6 -16.92 25.48 1.38
CA LYS A 6 -16.72 25.90 2.77
C LYS A 6 -16.36 24.74 3.68
N ARG A 7 -16.79 23.52 3.36
CA ARG A 7 -16.60 22.35 4.20
C ARG A 7 -16.23 21.13 3.35
N ILE A 8 -15.17 20.42 3.73
CA ILE A 8 -14.73 19.19 3.06
C ILE A 8 -14.60 18.05 4.05
N GLY A 9 -14.94 16.84 3.58
CA GLY A 9 -14.68 15.61 4.29
C GLY A 9 -13.35 15.00 3.86
N VAL A 10 -12.68 14.29 4.77
CA VAL A 10 -11.47 13.52 4.49
C VAL A 10 -11.61 12.14 5.11
N LEU A 11 -11.37 11.08 4.35
CA LEU A 11 -11.33 9.71 4.84
C LEU A 11 -10.13 8.95 4.29
N THR A 12 -9.71 7.93 5.03
CA THR A 12 -8.70 6.94 4.62
C THR A 12 -9.36 5.58 4.49
N GLY A 13 -9.16 4.91 3.35
CA GLY A 13 -9.79 3.61 3.05
C GLY A 13 -8.80 2.55 2.62
N GLY A 14 -9.15 1.29 2.92
CA GLY A 14 -8.30 0.15 2.59
C GLY A 14 -7.14 -0.05 3.57
N GLY A 15 -6.14 -0.85 3.20
CA GLY A 15 -4.95 -1.09 4.03
C GLY A 15 -4.20 0.21 4.34
N ASP A 16 -3.62 0.30 5.52
CA ASP A 16 -2.76 1.42 5.88
C ASP A 16 -1.42 1.38 5.13
N CYS A 17 -0.77 2.51 5.08
CA CYS A 17 0.60 2.64 4.58
C CYS A 17 1.27 3.89 5.18
N PRO A 18 2.61 3.98 5.12
CA PRO A 18 3.31 5.21 5.46
C PRO A 18 2.86 6.35 4.53
N GLY A 19 2.57 7.54 5.10
CA GLY A 19 2.21 8.73 4.33
C GLY A 19 0.76 9.16 4.43
N LEU A 20 -0.18 8.32 4.87
CA LEU A 20 -1.58 8.70 5.08
C LEU A 20 -1.72 9.95 5.94
N ASN A 21 -1.02 10.00 7.08
CA ASN A 21 -1.02 11.17 7.96
C ASN A 21 -0.42 12.40 7.30
N ALA A 22 0.59 12.24 6.45
CA ALA A 22 1.18 13.34 5.70
C ALA A 22 0.17 13.94 4.70
N VAL A 23 -0.60 13.08 4.01
CA VAL A 23 -1.69 13.50 3.10
C VAL A 23 -2.79 14.24 3.88
N ILE A 24 -3.29 13.63 4.97
CA ILE A 24 -4.30 14.29 5.84
C ILE A 24 -3.81 15.68 6.28
N ARG A 25 -2.56 15.75 6.76
CA ARG A 25 -1.95 17.01 7.15
C ARG A 25 -1.88 18.02 6.00
N GLY A 26 -1.50 17.58 4.81
CA GLY A 26 -1.46 18.41 3.61
C GLY A 26 -2.82 19.02 3.27
N VAL A 27 -3.86 18.18 3.26
CA VAL A 27 -5.24 18.59 2.99
C VAL A 27 -5.72 19.59 4.04
N VAL A 28 -5.63 19.23 5.33
CA VAL A 28 -6.10 20.10 6.43
C VAL A 28 -5.37 21.44 6.42
N LYS A 29 -4.04 21.42 6.29
CA LYS A 29 -3.24 22.64 6.32
C LYS A 29 -3.54 23.57 5.15
N SER A 30 -3.68 23.03 3.94
CA SER A 30 -4.00 23.82 2.75
C SER A 30 -5.41 24.37 2.81
N ALA A 31 -6.41 23.55 3.12
CA ALA A 31 -7.79 23.94 3.19
C ALA A 31 -8.03 25.01 4.27
N SER A 32 -7.45 24.84 5.48
CA SER A 32 -7.62 25.84 6.56
C SER A 32 -6.86 27.13 6.29
N ASN A 33 -5.58 27.06 5.87
CA ASN A 33 -4.74 28.26 5.80
C ASN A 33 -4.98 29.10 4.54
N LEU A 34 -5.25 28.44 3.40
CA LEU A 34 -5.39 29.15 2.12
C LEU A 34 -6.83 29.54 1.82
N TYR A 35 -7.78 28.72 2.26
CA TYR A 35 -9.18 28.85 1.88
C TYR A 35 -10.13 29.06 3.06
N GLN A 36 -9.66 28.89 4.29
CA GLN A 36 -10.46 29.00 5.52
C GLN A 36 -11.66 28.03 5.52
N TRP A 37 -11.48 26.86 4.90
CA TRP A 37 -12.49 25.80 4.89
C TRP A 37 -12.51 25.04 6.20
N GLU A 38 -13.69 24.54 6.57
CA GLU A 38 -13.86 23.55 7.63
C GLU A 38 -13.53 22.15 7.10
N ILE A 39 -12.83 21.36 7.92
CA ILE A 39 -12.46 20.00 7.56
C ILE A 39 -13.07 19.02 8.56
N ILE A 40 -13.78 18.03 8.02
CA ILE A 40 -14.39 16.94 8.77
C ILE A 40 -13.60 15.66 8.47
N GLY A 41 -12.96 15.10 9.49
CA GLY A 41 -12.38 13.78 9.44
C GLY A 41 -13.47 12.72 9.58
N ILE A 42 -13.48 11.74 8.69
CA ILE A 42 -14.37 10.59 8.72
C ILE A 42 -13.55 9.42 9.21
N GLU A 43 -13.92 8.86 10.36
CA GLU A 43 -13.19 7.76 11.01
C GLU A 43 -13.53 6.43 10.35
N ASP A 44 -12.57 5.50 10.33
CA ASP A 44 -12.71 4.15 9.77
C ASP A 44 -13.28 4.09 8.33
N GLY A 45 -12.90 5.07 7.52
CA GLY A 45 -13.16 5.08 6.08
C GLY A 45 -14.66 5.17 5.72
N PHE A 46 -15.10 4.37 4.74
CA PHE A 46 -16.50 4.39 4.30
C PHE A 46 -17.47 3.84 5.37
N GLU A 47 -17.01 2.95 6.25
CA GLU A 47 -17.83 2.47 7.36
C GLU A 47 -18.21 3.63 8.30
N GLY A 48 -17.25 4.51 8.59
CA GLY A 48 -17.53 5.71 9.35
C GLY A 48 -18.47 6.68 8.64
N LEU A 49 -18.35 6.80 7.31
CA LEU A 49 -19.27 7.64 6.53
C LEU A 49 -20.70 7.06 6.50
N ILE A 50 -20.86 5.72 6.48
CA ILE A 50 -22.15 5.06 6.64
C ILE A 50 -22.75 5.33 8.03
N ASN A 51 -21.96 5.18 9.08
CA ASN A 51 -22.42 5.25 10.47
C ASN A 51 -22.39 6.67 11.04
N GLY A 52 -21.91 7.67 10.30
CA GLY A 52 -21.81 9.06 10.76
C GLY A 52 -20.70 9.30 11.80
N MET A 53 -19.67 8.45 11.82
CA MET A 53 -18.51 8.57 12.71
C MET A 53 -17.55 9.64 12.17
N THR A 54 -17.70 10.86 12.68
CA THR A 54 -16.99 12.02 12.17
C THR A 54 -16.51 12.93 13.28
N ARG A 55 -15.42 13.64 13.07
CA ARG A 55 -14.92 14.68 13.96
C ARG A 55 -14.31 15.84 13.17
N PRO A 56 -14.36 17.07 13.70
CA PRO A 56 -13.63 18.19 13.13
C PRO A 56 -12.12 17.90 13.11
N LEU A 57 -11.43 18.35 12.05
CA LEU A 57 -9.98 18.33 11.97
C LEU A 57 -9.45 19.76 11.98
N THR A 58 -8.64 20.06 12.98
CA THR A 58 -8.04 21.37 13.21
C THR A 58 -6.53 21.34 13.04
N GLN A 59 -5.88 22.50 13.09
CA GLN A 59 -4.41 22.59 13.07
C GLN A 59 -3.74 21.87 14.25
N SER A 60 -4.43 21.74 15.39
CA SER A 60 -3.91 20.99 16.55
C SER A 60 -3.87 19.49 16.29
N ASP A 61 -4.89 18.94 15.59
CA ASP A 61 -4.97 17.50 15.29
C ASP A 61 -3.88 17.02 14.36
N ILE A 62 -3.37 17.90 13.49
CA ILE A 62 -2.34 17.59 12.51
C ILE A 62 -0.90 17.92 12.97
N LYS A 63 -0.77 18.40 14.22
CA LYS A 63 0.55 18.73 14.76
C LYS A 63 1.36 17.45 15.03
N GLY A 64 2.55 17.36 14.44
CA GLY A 64 3.45 16.22 14.66
C GLY A 64 3.15 14.95 13.86
N ILE A 65 2.03 14.87 13.13
CA ILE A 65 1.66 13.63 12.41
C ILE A 65 2.41 13.38 11.10
N LEU A 66 3.19 14.35 10.60
CA LEU A 66 3.91 14.23 9.32
C LEU A 66 4.83 13.01 9.26
N THR A 67 5.47 12.67 10.36
CA THR A 67 6.42 11.56 10.46
C THR A 67 5.82 10.29 11.03
N LEU A 68 4.54 10.30 11.37
CA LEU A 68 3.84 9.14 11.91
C LEU A 68 3.30 8.25 10.79
N GLY A 69 3.59 6.96 10.87
CA GLY A 69 2.93 5.94 10.06
C GLY A 69 1.47 5.74 10.45
N GLY A 70 0.76 4.89 9.71
CA GLY A 70 -0.67 4.68 9.92
C GLY A 70 -1.52 5.90 9.60
N THR A 71 -2.69 6.00 10.22
CA THR A 71 -3.65 7.09 10.00
C THR A 71 -4.35 7.50 11.29
N ILE A 72 -4.45 8.80 11.54
CA ILE A 72 -5.17 9.36 12.70
C ILE A 72 -6.70 9.24 12.58
N LEU A 73 -7.20 8.87 11.40
CA LEU A 73 -8.63 8.66 11.13
C LEU A 73 -9.05 7.19 11.23
N GLY A 74 -8.11 6.27 11.47
CA GLY A 74 -8.40 4.86 11.32
C GLY A 74 -8.66 4.46 9.86
N THR A 75 -8.73 3.18 9.59
CA THR A 75 -9.04 2.65 8.26
C THR A 75 -9.61 1.25 8.35
N THR A 76 -10.44 0.86 7.39
CA THR A 76 -10.97 -0.50 7.30
C THR A 76 -10.97 -0.97 5.84
N ASN A 77 -10.79 -2.27 5.66
CA ASN A 77 -11.03 -2.95 4.38
C ASN A 77 -12.51 -3.36 4.22
N ARG A 78 -13.35 -3.08 5.20
CA ARG A 78 -14.78 -3.31 5.22
C ARG A 78 -15.52 -2.01 4.92
N GLY A 79 -16.83 -2.07 4.81
CA GLY A 79 -17.63 -0.86 4.66
C GLY A 79 -17.77 -0.38 3.21
N ASN A 80 -17.69 -1.31 2.21
CA ASN A 80 -18.12 -0.98 0.86
C ASN A 80 -19.62 -0.64 0.89
N PRO A 81 -20.06 0.60 0.64
CA PRO A 81 -21.46 0.98 0.76
C PRO A 81 -22.36 0.29 -0.28
N PHE A 82 -21.82 -0.16 -1.40
CA PHE A 82 -22.56 -0.88 -2.45
C PHE A 82 -22.72 -2.39 -2.17
N ASP A 83 -21.92 -2.93 -1.26
CA ASP A 83 -21.93 -4.34 -0.85
C ASP A 83 -21.59 -4.45 0.65
N PHE A 84 -22.32 -3.69 1.46
CA PHE A 84 -22.10 -3.65 2.90
C PHE A 84 -22.62 -4.94 3.54
N VAL A 85 -21.76 -5.58 4.31
CA VAL A 85 -22.13 -6.78 5.07
C VAL A 85 -22.38 -6.39 6.52
N ASP A 86 -23.61 -6.51 6.98
CA ASP A 86 -23.97 -6.21 8.36
C ASP A 86 -23.47 -7.30 9.35
N ARG A 87 -23.77 -7.11 10.64
CA ARG A 87 -23.33 -8.04 11.71
C ARG A 87 -23.93 -9.44 11.56
N ASP A 88 -25.10 -9.55 10.92
CA ASP A 88 -25.79 -10.80 10.68
C ASP A 88 -25.34 -11.47 9.38
N GLY A 89 -24.38 -10.86 8.65
CA GLY A 89 -23.85 -11.37 7.40
C GLY A 89 -24.72 -11.07 6.18
N VAL A 90 -25.72 -10.21 6.33
CA VAL A 90 -26.63 -9.81 5.24
C VAL A 90 -25.99 -8.69 4.43
N LYS A 91 -25.97 -8.86 3.10
CA LYS A 91 -25.50 -7.84 2.16
C LYS A 91 -26.57 -6.78 1.92
N LYS A 92 -26.18 -5.50 1.99
CA LYS A 92 -27.04 -4.35 1.77
C LYS A 92 -26.36 -3.30 0.94
N ASP A 93 -27.09 -2.63 0.07
CA ASP A 93 -26.64 -1.40 -0.58
C ASP A 93 -27.00 -0.20 0.33
N LEU A 94 -25.99 0.45 0.87
CA LEU A 94 -26.09 1.63 1.73
C LEU A 94 -25.54 2.89 1.03
N SER A 95 -25.37 2.87 -0.27
CA SER A 95 -24.84 4.00 -1.04
C SER A 95 -25.71 5.25 -0.93
N SER A 96 -27.03 5.08 -0.89
CA SER A 96 -27.98 6.19 -0.64
C SER A 96 -27.76 6.83 0.75
N VAL A 97 -27.51 6.01 1.78
CA VAL A 97 -27.21 6.52 3.14
C VAL A 97 -25.94 7.34 3.14
N VAL A 98 -24.92 6.92 2.38
CA VAL A 98 -23.68 7.71 2.23
C VAL A 98 -23.95 9.06 1.57
N ILE A 99 -24.75 9.12 0.50
CA ILE A 99 -25.14 10.37 -0.16
C ILE A 99 -25.92 11.28 0.80
N GLU A 100 -26.86 10.73 1.58
CA GLU A 100 -27.61 11.48 2.59
C GLU A 100 -26.70 12.03 3.69
N ASN A 101 -25.73 11.24 4.16
CA ASN A 101 -24.77 11.67 5.17
C ASN A 101 -23.86 12.78 4.64
N ILE A 102 -23.38 12.72 3.38
CA ILE A 102 -22.63 13.80 2.73
C ILE A 102 -23.45 15.10 2.75
N LYS A 103 -24.73 15.04 2.40
CA LYS A 103 -25.65 16.20 2.43
C LYS A 103 -25.90 16.70 3.85
N ARG A 104 -26.19 15.81 4.80
CA ARG A 104 -26.42 16.13 6.21
C ARG A 104 -25.23 16.84 6.86
N LEU A 105 -24.01 16.39 6.53
CA LEU A 105 -22.77 16.99 6.98
C LEU A 105 -22.43 18.27 6.23
N SER A 106 -23.24 18.65 5.21
CA SER A 106 -23.00 19.80 4.33
C SER A 106 -21.59 19.79 3.72
N LEU A 107 -21.15 18.62 3.23
CA LEU A 107 -19.84 18.50 2.61
C LEU A 107 -19.90 18.98 1.16
N ASP A 108 -19.16 20.04 0.86
CA ASP A 108 -18.97 20.58 -0.50
C ASP A 108 -17.94 19.78 -1.29
N GLY A 109 -17.16 18.91 -0.63
CA GLY A 109 -16.17 18.03 -1.22
C GLY A 109 -15.82 16.89 -0.28
N LEU A 110 -15.43 15.74 -0.87
CA LEU A 110 -14.97 14.56 -0.12
C LEU A 110 -13.62 14.11 -0.69
N VAL A 111 -12.58 14.15 0.13
CA VAL A 111 -11.25 13.61 -0.22
C VAL A 111 -11.16 12.17 0.26
N VAL A 112 -11.03 11.25 -0.69
CA VAL A 112 -10.89 9.81 -0.44
C VAL A 112 -9.44 9.41 -0.67
N ILE A 113 -8.73 9.06 0.39
CA ILE A 113 -7.33 8.60 0.35
C ILE A 113 -7.35 7.08 0.40
N GLY A 114 -7.06 6.41 -0.72
CA GLY A 114 -7.19 4.95 -0.77
C GLY A 114 -6.55 4.28 -1.98
N GLY A 115 -6.52 2.96 -1.95
CA GLY A 115 -6.12 2.10 -3.06
C GLY A 115 -7.26 1.85 -4.04
N ASP A 116 -7.07 0.89 -4.96
CA ASP A 116 -8.00 0.57 -6.04
C ASP A 116 -9.44 0.42 -5.58
N GLY A 117 -9.71 -0.44 -4.59
CA GLY A 117 -11.07 -0.65 -4.10
C GLY A 117 -11.72 0.61 -3.53
N SER A 118 -10.98 1.44 -2.78
CA SER A 118 -11.52 2.68 -2.22
C SER A 118 -11.78 3.73 -3.29
N LEU A 119 -10.91 3.82 -4.30
CA LEU A 119 -11.08 4.75 -5.42
C LEU A 119 -12.20 4.29 -6.36
N ALA A 120 -12.41 2.98 -6.53
CA ALA A 120 -13.56 2.44 -7.25
C ALA A 120 -14.89 2.81 -6.57
N ILE A 121 -14.97 2.70 -5.24
CA ILE A 121 -16.13 3.17 -4.46
C ILE A 121 -16.32 4.68 -4.65
N ALA A 122 -15.24 5.47 -4.52
CA ALA A 122 -15.28 6.91 -4.73
C ALA A 122 -15.82 7.29 -6.11
N ASN A 123 -15.39 6.60 -7.16
CA ASN A 123 -15.88 6.81 -8.54
C ASN A 123 -17.38 6.47 -8.69
N GLN A 124 -17.88 5.42 -8.01
CA GLN A 124 -19.31 5.11 -8.01
C GLN A 124 -20.13 6.21 -7.30
N LEU A 125 -19.66 6.69 -6.15
CA LEU A 125 -20.29 7.81 -5.43
C LEU A 125 -20.27 9.10 -6.27
N TYR A 126 -19.18 9.38 -6.99
CA TYR A 126 -19.10 10.50 -7.93
C TYR A 126 -20.18 10.41 -9.01
N LYS A 127 -20.40 9.23 -9.59
CA LYS A 127 -21.47 9.01 -10.58
C LYS A 127 -22.88 9.19 -10.00
N MET A 128 -23.05 9.07 -8.68
CA MET A 128 -24.28 9.39 -7.96
C MET A 128 -24.39 10.88 -7.58
N GLY A 129 -23.43 11.72 -7.98
CA GLY A 129 -23.43 13.15 -7.75
C GLY A 129 -22.68 13.61 -6.48
N ALA A 130 -21.94 12.73 -5.79
CA ALA A 130 -21.09 13.16 -4.69
C ALA A 130 -19.85 13.92 -5.21
N PRO A 131 -19.46 15.04 -4.61
CA PRO A 131 -18.29 15.81 -4.99
C PRO A 131 -17.01 15.17 -4.43
N VAL A 132 -16.42 14.20 -5.15
CA VAL A 132 -15.32 13.37 -4.64
C VAL A 132 -14.01 13.67 -5.37
N VAL A 133 -12.91 13.69 -4.60
CA VAL A 133 -11.53 13.71 -5.11
C VAL A 133 -10.78 12.52 -4.54
N GLY A 134 -10.20 11.69 -5.41
CA GLY A 134 -9.39 10.54 -5.03
C GLY A 134 -7.91 10.90 -4.85
N VAL A 135 -7.28 10.34 -3.82
CA VAL A 135 -5.82 10.40 -3.62
C VAL A 135 -5.27 8.97 -3.66
N PRO A 136 -4.35 8.67 -4.61
CA PRO A 136 -3.85 7.30 -4.83
C PRO A 136 -2.91 6.88 -3.70
N LYS A 137 -3.31 5.93 -2.89
CA LYS A 137 -2.58 5.40 -1.76
C LYS A 137 -2.57 3.88 -1.79
N THR A 138 -1.39 3.30 -1.99
CA THR A 138 -1.09 1.87 -1.84
C THR A 138 0.43 1.69 -1.82
N ILE A 139 0.93 0.65 -1.14
CA ILE A 139 2.36 0.30 -1.23
C ILE A 139 2.67 -0.47 -2.52
N ASP A 140 1.67 -1.02 -3.19
CA ASP A 140 1.83 -1.97 -4.31
C ASP A 140 2.13 -1.26 -5.64
N ASN A 141 1.88 0.07 -5.71
CA ASN A 141 2.03 0.91 -6.91
C ASN A 141 1.30 0.36 -8.15
N ASP A 142 0.11 -0.18 -7.93
CA ASP A 142 -0.70 -0.92 -8.90
C ASP A 142 -1.90 -0.10 -9.44
N LEU A 143 -1.92 1.21 -9.19
CA LEU A 143 -2.96 2.11 -9.68
C LEU A 143 -2.57 2.72 -11.03
N SER A 144 -3.47 2.63 -12.00
CA SER A 144 -3.33 3.35 -13.27
C SER A 144 -3.50 4.87 -13.09
N ALA A 145 -3.01 5.64 -14.05
CA ALA A 145 -3.11 7.10 -14.08
C ALA A 145 -2.32 7.85 -12.99
N THR A 146 -1.38 7.17 -12.32
CA THR A 146 -0.38 7.79 -11.46
C THR A 146 0.97 7.08 -11.63
N ASP A 147 2.06 7.82 -11.60
CA ASP A 147 3.41 7.24 -11.70
C ASP A 147 3.82 6.57 -10.38
N VAL A 148 3.46 7.18 -9.26
CA VAL A 148 3.83 6.72 -7.92
C VAL A 148 2.65 6.92 -6.96
N THR A 149 2.34 5.89 -6.19
CA THR A 149 1.33 5.93 -5.13
C THR A 149 1.96 6.31 -3.79
N PHE A 150 1.16 6.97 -2.92
CA PHE A 150 1.58 7.23 -1.55
C PHE A 150 1.78 5.90 -0.80
N GLY A 151 2.96 5.71 -0.20
CA GLY A 151 3.36 4.50 0.53
C GLY A 151 4.37 3.62 -0.20
N PHE A 152 4.40 3.64 -1.53
CA PHE A 152 5.26 2.78 -2.34
C PHE A 152 6.76 3.00 -2.06
N ASP A 153 7.25 4.23 -2.17
CA ASP A 153 8.69 4.52 -2.00
C ASP A 153 9.19 4.13 -0.59
N THR A 154 8.36 4.33 0.44
CA THR A 154 8.70 3.92 1.80
C THR A 154 8.76 2.40 1.93
N ALA A 155 7.84 1.66 1.30
CA ALA A 155 7.85 0.20 1.28
C ALA A 155 9.10 -0.35 0.55
N VAL A 156 9.49 0.27 -0.56
CA VAL A 156 10.74 -0.05 -1.28
C VAL A 156 11.95 0.18 -0.40
N ASN A 157 12.03 1.34 0.29
CA ASN A 157 13.15 1.63 1.20
C ASN A 157 13.23 0.64 2.36
N THR A 158 12.09 0.25 2.93
CA THR A 158 12.02 -0.78 3.99
C THR A 158 12.55 -2.12 3.49
N ALA A 159 12.17 -2.53 2.29
CA ALA A 159 12.65 -3.78 1.68
C ALA A 159 14.14 -3.72 1.34
N ARG A 160 14.64 -2.59 0.81
CA ARG A 160 16.06 -2.36 0.54
C ARG A 160 16.88 -2.40 1.84
N ASP A 161 16.44 -1.73 2.90
CA ASP A 161 17.13 -1.72 4.20
C ASP A 161 17.21 -3.14 4.82
N ALA A 162 16.19 -3.98 4.55
CA ALA A 162 16.24 -5.38 4.93
C ALA A 162 17.28 -6.15 4.10
N LEU A 163 17.34 -5.91 2.78
CA LEU A 163 18.34 -6.53 1.89
C LEU A 163 19.77 -6.18 2.29
N ASP A 164 20.05 -4.91 2.61
CA ASP A 164 21.37 -4.45 3.07
C ASP A 164 21.83 -5.22 4.32
N LYS A 165 20.91 -5.49 5.25
CA LYS A 165 21.20 -6.28 6.45
C LYS A 165 21.39 -7.77 6.13
N LEU A 166 20.59 -8.32 5.23
CA LEU A 166 20.69 -9.71 4.81
C LEU A 166 21.98 -10.00 4.03
N GLN A 167 22.43 -9.05 3.20
CA GLN A 167 23.63 -9.23 2.40
C GLN A 167 24.87 -9.52 3.24
N SER A 168 25.10 -8.73 4.30
CA SER A 168 26.26 -8.91 5.17
C SER A 168 26.27 -10.28 5.88
N THR A 169 25.12 -10.77 6.31
CA THR A 169 25.03 -12.09 6.94
C THR A 169 25.08 -13.23 5.93
N ALA A 170 24.57 -13.04 4.70
CA ALA A 170 24.69 -14.01 3.61
C ALA A 170 26.15 -14.25 3.25
N GLU A 171 26.91 -13.17 3.08
CA GLU A 171 28.34 -13.21 2.78
C GLU A 171 29.15 -13.88 3.89
N SER A 172 28.93 -13.45 5.15
CA SER A 172 29.66 -13.96 6.31
C SER A 172 29.50 -15.47 6.53
N HIS A 173 28.34 -16.02 6.16
CA HIS A 173 28.00 -17.41 6.38
C HIS A 173 27.94 -18.28 5.13
N HIS A 174 28.23 -17.72 3.97
CA HIS A 174 28.14 -18.42 2.67
C HIS A 174 26.76 -19.05 2.43
N ARG A 175 25.70 -18.25 2.58
CA ARG A 175 24.31 -18.68 2.54
C ARG A 175 23.56 -18.14 1.34
N VAL A 176 22.43 -18.78 1.05
CA VAL A 176 21.38 -18.20 0.23
C VAL A 176 20.34 -17.58 1.16
N LEU A 177 20.07 -16.28 0.99
CA LEU A 177 18.99 -15.61 1.69
C LEU A 177 17.87 -15.24 0.72
N VAL A 178 16.66 -15.65 1.06
CA VAL A 178 15.43 -15.36 0.31
C VAL A 178 14.63 -14.32 1.11
N LEU A 179 14.33 -13.18 0.50
CA LEU A 179 13.47 -12.16 1.08
C LEU A 179 12.13 -12.16 0.35
N GLU A 180 11.05 -12.52 1.06
CA GLU A 180 9.69 -12.36 0.57
C GLU A 180 9.15 -10.97 0.93
N VAL A 181 8.65 -10.25 -0.08
CA VAL A 181 8.09 -8.89 0.06
C VAL A 181 6.64 -8.84 -0.39
N MET A 182 5.89 -7.88 0.13
CA MET A 182 4.52 -7.60 -0.28
C MET A 182 4.45 -7.05 -1.71
N GLY A 183 3.26 -6.80 -2.22
CA GLY A 183 2.98 -6.24 -3.54
C GLY A 183 1.77 -6.89 -4.21
N ARG A 184 1.13 -7.87 -3.56
CA ARG A 184 0.01 -8.67 -4.07
C ARG A 184 0.31 -9.22 -5.47
N TYR A 185 -0.39 -8.68 -6.47
CA TYR A 185 -0.27 -9.10 -7.88
C TYR A 185 0.71 -8.24 -8.67
N ALA A 186 1.38 -7.26 -8.03
CA ALA A 186 2.37 -6.39 -8.64
C ALA A 186 3.76 -6.60 -8.03
N GLY A 187 4.76 -6.73 -8.88
CA GLY A 187 6.14 -6.98 -8.49
C GLY A 187 6.99 -5.73 -8.24
N TRP A 188 6.40 -4.55 -8.19
CA TRP A 188 7.14 -3.29 -8.14
C TRP A 188 8.05 -3.15 -6.93
N ILE A 189 7.59 -3.54 -5.72
CA ILE A 189 8.42 -3.50 -4.51
C ILE A 189 9.62 -4.43 -4.66
N ALA A 190 9.38 -5.69 -5.09
CA ALA A 190 10.45 -6.67 -5.29
C ALA A 190 11.47 -6.20 -6.33
N LEU A 191 10.99 -5.64 -7.45
CA LEU A 191 11.83 -5.16 -8.54
C LEU A 191 12.71 -3.99 -8.10
N HIS A 192 12.11 -2.94 -7.56
CA HIS A 192 12.84 -1.73 -7.16
C HIS A 192 13.80 -1.99 -5.99
N ALA A 193 13.32 -2.69 -4.95
CA ALA A 193 14.18 -3.02 -3.81
C ALA A 193 15.28 -4.01 -4.18
N GLY A 194 14.96 -5.03 -5.01
CA GLY A 194 15.94 -6.02 -5.46
C GLY A 194 17.05 -5.42 -6.33
N ILE A 195 16.72 -4.51 -7.24
CA ILE A 195 17.73 -3.78 -8.04
C ILE A 195 18.58 -2.89 -7.14
N ALA A 196 17.95 -2.10 -6.27
CA ALA A 196 18.65 -1.17 -5.39
C ALA A 196 19.51 -1.88 -4.33
N GLY A 197 19.06 -3.03 -3.82
CA GLY A 197 19.78 -3.85 -2.84
C GLY A 197 20.70 -4.91 -3.43
N GLY A 198 20.90 -4.92 -4.77
CA GLY A 198 21.86 -5.82 -5.42
C GLY A 198 21.49 -7.31 -5.37
N ALA A 199 20.19 -7.64 -5.43
CA ALA A 199 19.75 -9.03 -5.43
C ALA A 199 20.22 -9.78 -6.69
N ASP A 200 20.61 -11.05 -6.53
CA ASP A 200 21.04 -11.92 -7.63
C ASP A 200 19.88 -12.45 -8.48
N VAL A 201 18.72 -12.63 -7.83
CA VAL A 201 17.48 -13.10 -8.44
C VAL A 201 16.31 -12.26 -7.91
N ILE A 202 15.45 -11.81 -8.80
CA ILE A 202 14.22 -11.09 -8.47
C ILE A 202 13.06 -11.81 -9.14
N LEU A 203 12.08 -12.26 -8.34
CA LEU A 203 10.91 -13.01 -8.81
C LEU A 203 9.66 -12.16 -8.61
N ILE A 204 8.95 -11.91 -9.70
CA ILE A 204 7.77 -11.02 -9.73
C ILE A 204 6.55 -11.74 -10.31
N PRO A 205 5.31 -11.33 -9.96
CA PRO A 205 4.09 -11.98 -10.46
C PRO A 205 3.92 -11.91 -11.97
N GLU A 206 4.38 -10.82 -12.59
CA GLU A 206 4.22 -10.53 -14.02
C GLU A 206 5.00 -11.49 -14.91
N ILE A 207 6.09 -12.07 -14.38
CA ILE A 207 6.95 -12.99 -15.11
C ILE A 207 7.04 -14.30 -14.34
N PRO A 208 6.29 -15.35 -14.72
CA PRO A 208 6.41 -16.66 -14.10
C PRO A 208 7.84 -17.17 -14.17
N PHE A 209 8.39 -17.64 -13.06
CA PHE A 209 9.78 -18.04 -12.98
C PHE A 209 10.01 -19.52 -13.28
N ASP A 210 11.16 -19.81 -13.91
CA ASP A 210 11.67 -21.15 -14.12
C ASP A 210 12.59 -21.52 -12.94
N ARG A 211 12.24 -22.61 -12.23
CA ARG A 211 12.99 -23.09 -11.06
C ARG A 211 14.43 -23.49 -11.44
N GLY A 212 14.61 -24.12 -12.60
CA GLY A 212 15.94 -24.51 -13.08
C GLY A 212 16.86 -23.30 -13.28
N LYS A 213 16.34 -22.24 -13.91
CA LYS A 213 17.07 -20.98 -14.12
C LYS A 213 17.44 -20.29 -12.81
N VAL A 214 16.55 -20.31 -11.81
CA VAL A 214 16.83 -19.80 -10.45
C VAL A 214 17.99 -20.59 -9.83
N CYS A 215 17.91 -21.92 -9.85
CA CYS A 215 18.95 -22.81 -9.35
C CYS A 215 20.29 -22.59 -10.06
N ASP A 216 20.28 -22.47 -11.38
CA ASP A 216 21.51 -22.23 -12.16
C ASP A 216 22.15 -20.88 -11.86
N LYS A 217 21.34 -19.84 -11.61
CA LYS A 217 21.87 -18.54 -11.19
C LYS A 217 22.52 -18.63 -9.82
N VAL A 218 21.88 -19.28 -8.84
CA VAL A 218 22.43 -19.49 -7.50
C VAL A 218 23.73 -20.33 -7.59
N ARG A 219 23.71 -21.45 -8.32
CA ARG A 219 24.89 -22.31 -8.50
C ARG A 219 26.09 -21.53 -9.04
N ARG A 220 25.88 -20.67 -10.04
CA ARG A 220 26.95 -19.81 -10.60
C ARG A 220 27.53 -18.86 -9.58
N ARG A 221 26.73 -18.34 -8.64
CA ARG A 221 27.23 -17.48 -7.55
C ARG A 221 28.17 -18.23 -6.62
N PHE A 222 27.88 -19.51 -6.32
CA PHE A 222 28.71 -20.36 -5.46
C PHE A 222 29.94 -20.92 -6.17
N GLN A 223 29.92 -21.09 -7.49
CA GLN A 223 31.09 -21.45 -8.27
C GLN A 223 32.09 -20.30 -8.42
N GLY A 224 31.65 -19.05 -8.22
CA GLY A 224 32.47 -17.85 -8.18
C GLY A 224 33.14 -17.62 -6.82
N LYS A 225 33.85 -16.50 -6.69
CA LYS A 225 34.56 -16.15 -5.45
C LYS A 225 33.61 -15.65 -4.33
N THR A 226 32.37 -15.36 -4.62
CA THR A 226 31.44 -14.70 -3.70
C THR A 226 30.79 -15.65 -2.69
N GLY A 227 30.46 -16.89 -3.08
CA GLY A 227 29.98 -17.92 -2.16
C GLY A 227 28.68 -17.63 -1.41
N PHE A 228 27.85 -16.68 -1.88
CA PHE A 228 26.51 -16.40 -1.34
C PHE A 228 25.57 -15.90 -2.44
N ALA A 229 24.26 -15.93 -2.17
CA ALA A 229 23.27 -15.34 -3.07
C ALA A 229 22.08 -14.73 -2.33
N ILE A 230 21.54 -13.65 -2.90
CA ILE A 230 20.34 -12.95 -2.42
C ILE A 230 19.23 -13.11 -3.44
N VAL A 231 18.09 -13.61 -2.98
CA VAL A 231 16.88 -13.79 -3.79
C VAL A 231 15.75 -12.93 -3.21
N VAL A 232 15.16 -12.06 -4.03
CA VAL A 232 13.96 -11.31 -3.66
C VAL A 232 12.77 -11.91 -4.37
N VAL A 233 11.69 -12.15 -3.63
CA VAL A 233 10.48 -12.73 -4.19
C VAL A 233 9.25 -11.93 -3.75
N ALA A 234 8.45 -11.47 -4.71
CA ALA A 234 7.14 -10.87 -4.42
C ALA A 234 6.16 -11.97 -3.98
N GLU A 235 5.32 -11.69 -2.99
CA GLU A 235 4.35 -12.66 -2.43
C GLU A 235 3.41 -13.27 -3.48
N GLY A 236 3.15 -12.56 -4.59
CA GLY A 236 2.34 -13.01 -5.72
C GLY A 236 3.11 -13.71 -6.83
N ALA A 237 4.43 -13.88 -6.71
CA ALA A 237 5.23 -14.58 -7.71
C ALA A 237 4.82 -16.04 -7.84
N LYS A 238 4.90 -16.59 -9.05
CA LYS A 238 4.53 -17.98 -9.33
C LYS A 238 5.53 -18.66 -10.28
N PRO A 239 5.76 -19.97 -10.13
CA PRO A 239 6.54 -20.70 -11.07
C PRO A 239 5.81 -20.88 -12.40
N PHE A 240 6.56 -21.11 -13.49
CA PHE A 240 5.97 -21.43 -14.79
C PHE A 240 5.07 -22.68 -14.68
N GLY A 241 3.83 -22.57 -15.18
CA GLY A 241 2.81 -23.62 -15.07
C GLY A 241 2.28 -23.87 -13.64
N GLY A 242 2.62 -23.01 -12.68
CA GLY A 242 2.12 -23.09 -11.30
C GLY A 242 1.17 -21.95 -10.93
N GLU A 243 0.61 -22.07 -9.74
CA GLU A 243 -0.34 -21.09 -9.17
C GLU A 243 0.32 -20.22 -8.09
N ILE A 244 -0.32 -19.09 -7.78
CA ILE A 244 0.06 -18.21 -6.67
C ILE A 244 -0.14 -18.97 -5.35
N VAL A 245 0.78 -18.80 -4.41
CA VAL A 245 0.68 -19.43 -3.08
C VAL A 245 -0.17 -18.57 -2.18
N THR A 246 -1.23 -19.17 -1.62
CA THR A 246 -2.14 -18.52 -0.67
C THR A 246 -1.99 -19.13 0.71
N GLN A 247 -1.90 -18.29 1.75
CA GLN A 247 -1.89 -18.71 3.16
C GLN A 247 -3.31 -18.94 3.68
N ALA A 248 -4.27 -18.14 3.19
CA ALA A 248 -5.66 -18.29 3.52
C ALA A 248 -6.52 -17.93 2.30
N PRO A 249 -7.60 -18.72 2.04
CA PRO A 249 -8.52 -18.43 0.96
C PRO A 249 -9.29 -17.12 1.21
N ALA A 250 -9.90 -16.59 0.15
CA ALA A 250 -10.79 -15.47 0.26
C ALA A 250 -11.99 -15.83 1.17
N GLU A 251 -12.24 -15.03 2.18
CA GLU A 251 -13.43 -15.11 3.03
C GLU A 251 -14.44 -14.03 2.63
N LYS A 252 -15.69 -14.16 3.07
CA LYS A 252 -16.73 -13.15 2.81
C LYS A 252 -16.26 -11.76 3.23
N GLY A 253 -16.10 -10.84 2.26
CA GLY A 253 -15.65 -9.47 2.48
C GLY A 253 -14.15 -9.29 2.73
N ARG A 254 -13.34 -10.36 2.58
CA ARG A 254 -11.88 -10.31 2.66
C ARG A 254 -11.26 -10.95 1.42
N LEU A 255 -10.24 -10.29 0.90
CA LEU A 255 -9.42 -10.87 -0.17
C LEU A 255 -8.56 -12.01 0.39
N GLU A 256 -8.19 -12.96 -0.48
CA GLU A 256 -7.24 -14.01 -0.15
C GLU A 256 -5.94 -13.45 0.43
N ARG A 257 -5.33 -14.19 1.34
CA ARG A 257 -4.05 -13.82 1.93
C ARG A 257 -2.95 -14.53 1.18
N LEU A 258 -2.16 -13.75 0.44
CA LEU A 258 -0.99 -14.26 -0.26
C LEU A 258 0.18 -14.46 0.70
N GLY A 259 1.19 -15.24 0.29
CA GLY A 259 2.44 -15.43 1.02
C GLY A 259 2.84 -16.90 1.14
N GLY A 260 4.12 -17.12 1.51
CA GLY A 260 4.72 -18.43 1.63
C GLY A 260 5.47 -18.89 0.38
N ILE A 261 5.45 -18.10 -0.69
CA ILE A 261 6.23 -18.39 -1.91
C ILE A 261 7.73 -18.35 -1.61
N GLY A 262 8.19 -17.49 -0.70
CA GLY A 262 9.58 -17.43 -0.27
C GLY A 262 10.06 -18.76 0.32
N ASN A 263 9.24 -19.41 1.15
CA ASN A 263 9.56 -20.74 1.67
C ASN A 263 9.63 -21.81 0.56
N ARG A 264 8.70 -21.76 -0.40
CA ARG A 264 8.71 -22.66 -1.56
C ARG A 264 9.96 -22.47 -2.39
N VAL A 265 10.32 -21.22 -2.72
CA VAL A 265 11.55 -20.90 -3.46
C VAL A 265 12.80 -21.32 -2.68
N GLY A 266 12.83 -21.08 -1.36
CA GLY A 266 13.93 -21.53 -0.50
C GLY A 266 14.10 -23.04 -0.50
N ASN A 267 13.02 -23.81 -0.42
CA ASN A 267 13.04 -25.25 -0.49
C ASN A 267 13.49 -25.76 -1.87
N ASP A 268 12.99 -25.16 -2.97
CA ASP A 268 13.39 -25.50 -4.34
C ASP A 268 14.91 -25.28 -4.52
N ILE A 269 15.46 -24.17 -4.01
CA ILE A 269 16.90 -23.89 -4.04
C ILE A 269 17.68 -24.90 -3.20
N SER A 270 17.26 -25.19 -1.97
CA SER A 270 17.92 -26.16 -1.10
C SER A 270 18.00 -27.54 -1.77
N MET A 271 16.90 -28.01 -2.35
CA MET A 271 16.87 -29.29 -3.07
C MET A 271 17.83 -29.31 -4.27
N CYS A 272 17.83 -28.27 -5.10
CA CYS A 272 18.67 -28.24 -6.29
C CYS A 272 20.16 -28.01 -6.01
N MET A 273 20.51 -27.54 -4.81
CA MET A 273 21.89 -27.41 -4.34
C MET A 273 22.37 -28.62 -3.53
N GLY A 274 21.59 -29.72 -3.49
CA GLY A 274 21.97 -30.97 -2.85
C GLY A 274 21.92 -30.95 -1.31
N GLY A 275 21.36 -29.91 -0.71
CA GLY A 275 21.30 -29.74 0.76
C GLY A 275 22.60 -29.23 1.39
N ASP A 276 23.68 -29.05 0.63
CA ASP A 276 24.99 -28.63 1.15
C ASP A 276 25.06 -27.15 1.50
N ILE A 277 24.11 -26.35 0.98
CA ILE A 277 24.07 -24.89 1.18
C ILE A 277 22.92 -24.53 2.12
N ASP A 278 23.23 -23.75 3.15
CA ASP A 278 22.24 -23.24 4.09
C ASP A 278 21.38 -22.15 3.40
N VAL A 279 20.09 -22.41 3.26
CA VAL A 279 19.09 -21.49 2.70
C VAL A 279 18.20 -20.98 3.82
N ARG A 280 18.09 -19.66 3.96
CA ARG A 280 17.23 -19.03 4.96
C ARG A 280 16.22 -18.13 4.27
N VAL A 281 15.01 -18.08 4.83
CA VAL A 281 13.90 -17.28 4.31
C VAL A 281 13.51 -16.24 5.36
N THR A 282 13.35 -15.01 4.90
CA THR A 282 12.81 -13.91 5.68
C THR A 282 11.55 -13.41 4.98
N VAL A 283 10.43 -13.38 5.69
CA VAL A 283 9.19 -12.79 5.21
C VAL A 283 9.06 -11.40 5.85
N LEU A 284 9.16 -10.34 5.04
CA LEU A 284 9.15 -8.97 5.54
C LEU A 284 7.73 -8.55 5.99
N GLY A 285 6.72 -8.95 5.25
CA GLY A 285 5.31 -8.80 5.60
C GLY A 285 4.93 -7.35 5.94
N HIS A 286 4.10 -7.19 6.99
CA HIS A 286 3.50 -5.91 7.37
C HIS A 286 4.48 -4.84 7.88
N ILE A 287 5.76 -5.16 8.10
CA ILE A 287 6.78 -4.14 8.40
C ILE A 287 6.86 -3.09 7.27
N GLN A 288 6.56 -3.49 6.03
CA GLN A 288 6.52 -2.60 4.86
C GLN A 288 5.35 -1.59 4.90
N ARG A 289 4.33 -1.83 5.73
CA ARG A 289 3.16 -0.93 5.87
C ARG A 289 3.36 0.13 6.95
N GLY A 290 4.37 0.00 7.79
CA GLY A 290 4.64 0.89 8.91
C GLY A 290 5.83 1.82 8.69
N GLY A 291 6.12 2.58 9.71
CA GLY A 291 7.28 3.45 9.77
C GLY A 291 7.06 4.88 9.29
N THR A 292 8.11 5.67 9.42
CA THR A 292 8.12 7.08 9.00
C THR A 292 8.17 7.18 7.48
N PRO A 293 7.31 8.00 6.85
CA PRO A 293 7.34 8.23 5.41
C PRO A 293 8.70 8.72 4.94
N SER A 294 9.19 8.20 3.81
CA SER A 294 10.47 8.62 3.22
C SER A 294 10.44 10.08 2.80
N ALA A 295 11.62 10.71 2.75
CA ALA A 295 11.74 12.11 2.34
C ALA A 295 11.51 12.31 0.82
N ARG A 296 11.75 11.26 0.04
CA ARG A 296 11.60 11.27 -1.43
C ARG A 296 10.18 10.93 -1.86
N SER A 297 9.41 10.29 -0.99
CA SER A 297 8.07 9.89 -1.35
C SER A 297 7.14 11.11 -1.46
N GLU A 298 6.12 10.97 -2.29
CA GLU A 298 5.06 11.97 -2.45
C GLU A 298 4.39 12.32 -1.10
N GLU A 299 4.49 11.44 -0.11
CA GLU A 299 3.92 11.60 1.22
C GLU A 299 4.41 12.87 1.96
N ARG A 300 5.65 13.29 1.74
CA ARG A 300 6.17 14.53 2.32
C ARG A 300 6.03 15.75 1.41
N ARG A 301 5.84 15.56 0.11
CA ARG A 301 5.70 16.63 -0.88
C ARG A 301 4.33 17.30 -0.83
N VAL A 302 3.28 16.58 -0.48
CA VAL A 302 1.90 17.09 -0.44
C VAL A 302 1.77 18.38 0.38
N GLY A 303 2.58 18.57 1.42
CA GLY A 303 2.60 19.82 2.18
C GLY A 303 3.21 21.03 1.45
N LYS A 304 3.95 20.81 0.35
CA LYS A 304 4.61 21.88 -0.45
C LYS A 304 3.99 22.06 -1.84
N GLU A 305 3.59 20.99 -2.50
CA GLU A 305 3.10 21.01 -3.90
C GLU A 305 1.60 21.30 -4.03
N CYS A 306 0.80 21.18 -2.96
CA CYS A 306 -0.56 21.73 -2.95
C CYS A 306 -0.63 23.22 -3.28
N ARG A 307 0.50 23.95 -3.29
CA ARG A 307 0.53 25.35 -3.73
C ARG A 307 0.46 25.53 -5.26
N SER A 308 0.89 24.55 -6.05
CA SER A 308 1.00 24.72 -7.50
C SER A 308 -0.11 24.06 -8.32
N ARG A 309 -0.75 23.00 -7.82
CA ARG A 309 -1.81 22.27 -8.55
C ARG A 309 -3.24 22.71 -8.22
N TRP A 310 -3.43 23.56 -7.22
CA TRP A 310 -4.72 24.15 -6.86
C TRP A 310 -4.82 25.63 -7.20
N SER A 311 -3.92 26.12 -8.06
CA SER A 311 -4.08 27.48 -8.63
C SER A 311 -5.19 27.43 -9.66
N PRO A 312 -6.23 28.29 -9.55
CA PRO A 312 -7.29 28.38 -10.55
C PRO A 312 -6.84 29.00 -11.87
N TYR A 313 -5.52 29.17 -12.08
CA TYR A 313 -4.91 29.81 -13.26
C TYR A 313 -3.89 28.90 -13.95
N HIS A 314 -4.20 27.60 -14.09
CA HIS A 314 -3.57 26.75 -15.11
C HIS A 314 -4.61 25.84 -15.71
#